data_59cdc0ba2b8128138a5376b62eb56a8e
#
_entry.id   59cdc0ba2b8128138a5376b62eb56a8e
#
_cell.length_a   1.000
_cell.length_b   1.000
_cell.length_c   1.000
_cell.angle_alpha   90.00
_cell.angle_beta   90.00
_cell.angle_gamma   90.00
#
_symmetry.space_group_name_H-M   'P 1'
#
loop_
_entity.id
_entity.type
_entity.pdbx_description
1 polymer ?
#
loop_
_entity_poly.entity_id
_entity_poly.type
_entity_poly.pdbx_seq_one_letter_code
_entity_poly.pdbx_strand_id
1 'polypeptide(L)'
;MRILIYSILVFLIGCKEKEQPTFEVEGELKNANAQTVYLEESVLSDLRPVVVDSAKIEKDGSFHLETLSKEESIFSLRLDQSIYPFVSFVNDSKEITVNADFKSKDLYTIKGSVASEALKDYLQANSSKVRNIYNLNRAIDSLGKIPNSDSLVAYNTMEKARAVTDLKTYTSKVITDSKSPALAMFVLGSYQSLAADTRFGVDGFTEEEVNNVINVQAQKFPEHTSLTALKTKIQAQPKQEQQAAPTSWINKPAPDFTLPDVNGKPVSLSSFKGKYVLVDFWASWCGPCRQENPNVVSAFQKFKDKNFTILGVSLDRPGQKENWVKAINDDNLAWTQVSDLKFWESMVVNMYGIDGIPFNVLVDPAGKIIAERLRGEDLEKKLSEVLL
;
A
#
# COMPACT_ATOMS: atom_id res chain seq x y z
N MET A 1 5.51 35.89 -77.22
CA MET A 1 4.64 35.40 -76.12
C MET A 1 5.47 34.52 -75.17
N ARG A 2 5.98 35.14 -74.11
CA ARG A 2 6.87 34.47 -73.14
C ARG A 2 6.01 33.94 -71.98
N ILE A 3 5.97 32.63 -71.81
CA ILE A 3 5.29 31.99 -70.70
C ILE A 3 6.24 31.92 -69.51
N LEU A 4 5.92 32.65 -68.41
CA LEU A 4 6.61 32.56 -67.14
C LEU A 4 6.07 31.37 -66.36
N ILE A 5 6.89 30.37 -66.10
CA ILE A 5 6.58 29.24 -65.21
C ILE A 5 6.98 29.67 -63.80
N TYR A 6 5.99 29.88 -62.92
CA TYR A 6 6.23 30.07 -61.48
C TYR A 6 6.36 28.68 -60.80
N SER A 7 7.55 28.37 -60.38
CA SER A 7 7.82 27.24 -59.53
C SER A 7 7.35 27.55 -58.10
N ILE A 8 6.29 26.89 -57.66
CA ILE A 8 5.85 26.94 -56.26
C ILE A 8 6.74 26.00 -55.46
N LEU A 9 7.62 26.55 -54.65
CA LEU A 9 8.43 25.82 -53.69
C LEU A 9 7.54 25.50 -52.46
N VAL A 10 7.04 24.27 -52.35
CA VAL A 10 6.31 23.80 -51.17
C VAL A 10 7.33 23.50 -50.08
N PHE A 11 7.42 24.37 -49.10
CA PHE A 11 8.14 24.08 -47.84
C PHE A 11 7.31 23.07 -47.03
N LEU A 12 7.68 21.82 -47.07
CA LEU A 12 7.24 20.81 -46.08
C LEU A 12 7.87 21.18 -44.74
N ILE A 13 7.11 21.86 -43.89
CA ILE A 13 7.42 21.99 -42.49
C ILE A 13 7.15 20.60 -41.89
N GLY A 14 8.19 19.76 -41.82
CA GLY A 14 8.14 18.52 -41.06
C GLY A 14 8.04 18.88 -39.57
N CYS A 15 6.89 18.67 -38.98
CA CYS A 15 6.79 18.55 -37.53
C CYS A 15 7.74 17.39 -37.12
N LYS A 16 8.90 17.72 -36.55
CA LYS A 16 9.65 16.72 -35.82
C LYS A 16 8.78 16.36 -34.60
N GLU A 17 8.11 15.22 -34.66
CA GLU A 17 7.67 14.59 -33.42
C GLU A 17 8.90 14.51 -32.50
N LYS A 18 8.77 15.05 -31.29
CA LYS A 18 9.78 14.85 -30.28
C LYS A 18 9.87 13.34 -30.05
N GLU A 19 10.97 12.72 -30.45
CA GLU A 19 11.27 11.35 -30.07
C GLU A 19 11.11 11.24 -28.56
N GLN A 20 10.24 10.35 -28.12
CA GLN A 20 10.11 10.08 -26.68
C GLN A 20 11.43 9.46 -26.22
N PRO A 21 11.97 9.89 -25.08
CA PRO A 21 13.24 9.35 -24.59
C PRO A 21 13.07 7.86 -24.29
N THR A 22 13.89 7.03 -24.90
CA THR A 22 14.06 5.62 -24.53
C THR A 22 15.13 5.49 -23.45
N PHE A 23 15.03 4.47 -22.63
CA PHE A 23 16.13 4.01 -21.81
C PHE A 23 16.30 2.50 -21.95
N GLU A 24 17.51 2.04 -21.72
CA GLU A 24 17.96 0.66 -21.89
C GLU A 24 18.40 0.09 -20.55
N VAL A 25 18.07 -1.17 -20.33
CA VAL A 25 18.52 -1.94 -19.16
C VAL A 25 19.17 -3.22 -19.66
N GLU A 26 20.45 -3.39 -19.35
CA GLU A 26 21.21 -4.56 -19.71
C GLU A 26 21.93 -5.16 -18.50
N GLY A 27 22.45 -6.37 -18.64
CA GLY A 27 23.25 -7.00 -17.62
C GLY A 27 23.37 -8.49 -17.73
N GLU A 28 23.86 -9.10 -16.64
CA GLU A 28 24.09 -10.55 -16.56
C GLU A 28 23.39 -11.13 -15.30
N LEU A 29 22.60 -12.20 -15.48
CA LEU A 29 21.87 -12.90 -14.43
C LEU A 29 22.50 -14.28 -14.20
N LYS A 30 23.44 -14.37 -13.24
CA LYS A 30 24.13 -15.61 -12.88
C LYS A 30 23.25 -16.47 -11.96
N ASN A 31 23.28 -17.78 -12.22
CA ASN A 31 22.55 -18.77 -11.43
C ASN A 31 21.02 -18.51 -11.37
N ALA A 32 20.47 -17.77 -12.31
CA ALA A 32 19.03 -17.59 -12.44
C ALA A 32 18.39 -18.90 -12.92
N ASN A 33 17.34 -19.35 -12.22
CA ASN A 33 16.52 -20.47 -12.67
C ASN A 33 15.27 -19.91 -13.38
N ALA A 34 15.48 -19.22 -14.52
CA ALA A 34 14.45 -18.54 -15.27
C ALA A 34 14.84 -18.46 -16.76
N GLN A 35 13.85 -18.29 -17.63
CA GLN A 35 14.05 -18.13 -19.08
C GLN A 35 13.80 -16.72 -19.57
N THR A 36 12.99 -15.95 -18.80
CA THR A 36 12.55 -14.63 -19.20
C THR A 36 12.70 -13.65 -18.03
N VAL A 37 13.18 -12.47 -18.32
CA VAL A 37 13.17 -11.31 -17.42
C VAL A 37 12.15 -10.29 -17.94
N TYR A 38 11.32 -9.78 -17.05
CA TYR A 38 10.32 -8.75 -17.32
C TYR A 38 10.77 -7.42 -16.74
N LEU A 39 10.59 -6.34 -17.50
CA LEU A 39 10.72 -4.97 -17.05
C LEU A 39 9.31 -4.46 -16.68
N GLU A 40 9.17 -4.05 -15.45
CA GLU A 40 7.89 -3.55 -14.91
C GLU A 40 8.04 -2.09 -14.49
N GLU A 41 7.09 -1.23 -14.87
CA GLU A 41 7.01 0.17 -14.44
C GLU A 41 5.99 0.32 -13.32
N SER A 42 6.37 1.03 -12.25
CA SER A 42 5.49 1.45 -11.17
C SER A 42 5.18 2.93 -11.31
N VAL A 43 4.00 3.25 -11.83
CA VAL A 43 3.56 4.64 -12.03
C VAL A 43 3.04 5.19 -10.71
N LEU A 44 3.35 6.46 -10.37
CA LEU A 44 2.91 7.12 -9.12
C LEU A 44 1.38 7.14 -8.94
N SER A 45 0.61 7.02 -10.01
CA SER A 45 -0.85 7.04 -9.99
C SER A 45 -1.51 5.67 -9.92
N ASP A 46 -0.75 4.57 -10.10
CA ASP A 46 -1.27 3.20 -10.05
C ASP A 46 -0.39 2.32 -9.15
N LEU A 47 -1.04 1.60 -8.23
CA LEU A 47 -0.35 0.71 -7.28
C LEU A 47 0.10 -0.62 -7.91
N ARG A 48 -0.24 -0.86 -9.19
CA ARG A 48 0.11 -2.12 -9.87
C ARG A 48 1.22 -1.86 -10.89
N PRO A 49 2.35 -2.57 -10.77
CA PRO A 49 3.37 -2.55 -11.81
C PRO A 49 2.80 -3.04 -13.14
N VAL A 50 3.19 -2.40 -14.23
CA VAL A 50 2.83 -2.78 -15.60
C VAL A 50 4.06 -3.31 -16.29
N VAL A 51 3.96 -4.50 -16.90
CA VAL A 51 5.04 -5.02 -17.75
C VAL A 51 5.14 -4.16 -19.00
N VAL A 52 6.28 -3.53 -19.21
CA VAL A 52 6.55 -2.62 -20.33
C VAL A 52 7.48 -3.22 -21.36
N ASP A 53 8.30 -4.22 -20.97
CA ASP A 53 9.15 -5.00 -21.87
C ASP A 53 9.51 -6.36 -21.26
N SER A 54 10.02 -7.27 -22.09
CA SER A 54 10.50 -8.59 -21.67
C SER A 54 11.57 -9.11 -22.60
N ALA A 55 12.60 -9.75 -22.05
CA ALA A 55 13.68 -10.37 -22.79
C ALA A 55 13.93 -11.82 -22.37
N LYS A 56 14.37 -12.65 -23.30
CA LYS A 56 14.94 -13.97 -22.97
C LYS A 56 16.32 -13.77 -22.33
N ILE A 57 16.60 -14.59 -21.33
CA ILE A 57 17.93 -14.67 -20.75
C ILE A 57 18.77 -15.57 -21.65
N GLU A 58 19.87 -15.05 -22.17
CA GLU A 58 20.78 -15.77 -23.04
C GLU A 58 21.55 -16.87 -22.28
N LYS A 59 22.22 -17.76 -22.98
CA LYS A 59 22.95 -18.91 -22.37
C LYS A 59 24.07 -18.48 -21.43
N ASP A 60 24.66 -17.30 -21.66
CA ASP A 60 25.69 -16.69 -20.81
C ASP A 60 25.10 -15.88 -19.65
N GLY A 61 23.79 -15.81 -19.56
CA GLY A 61 23.05 -15.02 -18.55
C GLY A 61 22.76 -13.58 -18.94
N SER A 62 23.20 -13.13 -20.12
CA SER A 62 22.97 -11.77 -20.56
C SER A 62 21.52 -11.52 -20.93
N PHE A 63 21.09 -10.27 -20.78
CA PHE A 63 19.78 -9.77 -21.21
C PHE A 63 19.89 -8.32 -21.64
N HIS A 64 18.95 -7.87 -22.48
CA HIS A 64 18.79 -6.49 -22.89
C HIS A 64 17.31 -6.17 -23.02
N LEU A 65 16.90 -5.02 -22.44
CA LEU A 65 15.52 -4.51 -22.42
C LEU A 65 15.57 -3.03 -22.80
N GLU A 66 14.57 -2.57 -23.55
CA GLU A 66 14.42 -1.17 -23.95
C GLU A 66 12.96 -0.74 -23.82
N THR A 67 12.71 0.44 -23.28
CA THR A 67 11.36 0.97 -23.21
C THR A 67 11.33 2.48 -23.36
N LEU A 68 10.15 3.00 -23.76
CA LEU A 68 9.87 4.41 -23.76
C LEU A 68 9.57 4.86 -22.34
N SER A 69 10.22 5.93 -21.90
CA SER A 69 9.92 6.56 -20.62
C SER A 69 9.47 8.00 -20.85
N LYS A 70 8.30 8.33 -20.33
CA LYS A 70 7.74 9.69 -20.42
C LYS A 70 8.34 10.62 -19.36
N GLU A 71 8.67 10.06 -18.22
CA GLU A 71 9.22 10.77 -17.07
C GLU A 71 9.97 9.81 -16.15
N GLU A 72 10.64 10.33 -15.15
CA GLU A 72 11.32 9.52 -14.15
C GLU A 72 10.32 8.70 -13.31
N SER A 73 10.51 7.40 -13.24
CA SER A 73 9.65 6.42 -12.57
C SER A 73 10.47 5.34 -11.87
N ILE A 74 9.81 4.55 -11.02
CA ILE A 74 10.39 3.32 -10.49
C ILE A 74 10.14 2.17 -11.46
N PHE A 75 11.20 1.48 -11.82
CA PHE A 75 11.18 0.25 -12.60
C PHE A 75 11.65 -0.93 -11.75
N SER A 76 11.27 -2.11 -12.16
CA SER A 76 11.67 -3.35 -11.49
C SER A 76 11.97 -4.44 -12.52
N LEU A 77 12.93 -5.34 -12.18
CA LEU A 77 13.11 -6.57 -12.92
C LEU A 77 12.54 -7.74 -12.14
N ARG A 78 11.74 -8.55 -12.83
CA ARG A 78 11.13 -9.76 -12.29
C ARG A 78 11.38 -10.95 -13.23
N LEU A 79 11.67 -12.11 -12.64
CA LEU A 79 11.82 -13.36 -13.37
C LEU A 79 10.44 -14.02 -13.62
N ASP A 80 10.32 -14.79 -14.71
CA ASP A 80 9.10 -15.51 -15.11
C ASP A 80 8.56 -16.46 -14.02
N GLN A 81 9.41 -17.00 -13.17
CA GLN A 81 9.04 -17.90 -12.08
C GLN A 81 8.78 -17.22 -10.74
N SER A 82 8.84 -15.89 -10.69
CA SER A 82 8.63 -15.11 -9.47
C SER A 82 7.45 -14.17 -9.62
N ILE A 83 6.71 -13.99 -8.52
CA ILE A 83 5.67 -12.95 -8.41
C ILE A 83 6.25 -11.64 -7.86
N TYR A 84 7.49 -11.66 -7.36
CA TYR A 84 8.18 -10.51 -6.80
C TYR A 84 9.37 -10.12 -7.65
N PRO A 85 9.64 -8.80 -7.82
CA PRO A 85 10.86 -8.34 -8.45
C PRO A 85 12.08 -8.67 -7.57
N PHE A 86 13.23 -8.91 -8.22
CA PHE A 86 14.51 -9.10 -7.51
C PHE A 86 15.30 -7.81 -7.38
N VAL A 87 15.00 -6.79 -8.19
CA VAL A 87 15.60 -5.46 -8.13
C VAL A 87 14.57 -4.41 -8.51
N SER A 88 14.65 -3.23 -7.85
CA SER A 88 13.94 -2.01 -8.25
C SER A 88 14.97 -0.91 -8.46
N PHE A 89 14.71 -0.01 -9.41
CA PHE A 89 15.61 1.05 -9.81
C PHE A 89 14.85 2.25 -10.39
N VAL A 90 15.56 3.35 -10.63
CA VAL A 90 15.02 4.60 -11.18
C VAL A 90 15.62 4.80 -12.56
N ASN A 91 14.83 5.22 -13.54
CA ASN A 91 15.25 5.51 -14.90
C ASN A 91 15.78 6.96 -15.07
N ASP A 92 16.65 7.41 -14.17
CA ASP A 92 17.29 8.74 -14.22
C ASP A 92 18.47 8.81 -15.20
N SER A 93 18.72 7.71 -15.95
CA SER A 93 19.77 7.57 -16.97
C SER A 93 19.24 6.83 -18.18
N LYS A 94 19.87 7.03 -19.35
CA LYS A 94 19.53 6.33 -20.59
C LYS A 94 19.98 4.88 -20.60
N GLU A 95 21.06 4.56 -19.90
CA GLU A 95 21.65 3.21 -19.86
C GLU A 95 21.85 2.81 -18.40
N ILE A 96 21.28 1.68 -18.03
CA ILE A 96 21.34 1.14 -16.67
C ILE A 96 21.83 -0.30 -16.76
N THR A 97 22.93 -0.61 -16.09
CA THR A 97 23.44 -1.98 -16.01
C THR A 97 23.03 -2.63 -14.70
N VAL A 98 22.36 -3.78 -14.78
CA VAL A 98 21.96 -4.60 -13.62
C VAL A 98 22.58 -5.97 -13.73
N ASN A 99 23.50 -6.29 -12.83
CA ASN A 99 24.06 -7.64 -12.73
C ASN A 99 23.60 -8.30 -11.43
N ALA A 100 23.13 -9.54 -11.51
CA ALA A 100 22.68 -10.29 -10.34
C ALA A 100 23.30 -11.70 -10.30
N ASP A 101 23.58 -12.17 -9.07
CA ASP A 101 23.96 -13.57 -8.81
C ASP A 101 23.06 -14.14 -7.72
N PHE A 102 22.17 -15.06 -8.11
CA PHE A 102 21.15 -15.64 -7.23
C PHE A 102 21.71 -16.59 -6.17
N LYS A 103 23.03 -16.83 -6.17
CA LYS A 103 23.75 -17.54 -5.10
C LYS A 103 24.54 -16.61 -4.17
N SER A 104 24.64 -15.32 -4.51
CA SER A 104 25.36 -14.33 -3.71
C SER A 104 24.49 -13.77 -2.57
N LYS A 105 25.17 -13.39 -1.46
CA LYS A 105 24.51 -12.61 -0.39
C LYS A 105 24.13 -11.21 -0.85
N ASP A 106 24.99 -10.60 -1.67
CA ASP A 106 24.74 -9.32 -2.34
C ASP A 106 24.12 -9.63 -3.70
N LEU A 107 22.81 -9.87 -3.70
CA LEU A 107 22.05 -10.39 -4.83
C LEU A 107 22.35 -9.68 -6.16
N TYR A 108 22.45 -8.33 -6.14
CA TYR A 108 22.62 -7.55 -7.36
C TYR A 108 23.53 -6.34 -7.18
N THR A 109 24.09 -5.89 -8.31
CA THR A 109 24.73 -4.59 -8.47
C THR A 109 23.97 -3.77 -9.53
N ILE A 110 23.96 -2.45 -9.38
CA ILE A 110 23.37 -1.54 -10.34
C ILE A 110 24.36 -0.42 -10.64
N LYS A 111 24.44 0.01 -11.91
CA LYS A 111 25.35 1.07 -12.38
C LYS A 111 24.63 1.93 -13.41
N GLY A 112 25.13 3.15 -13.59
CA GLY A 112 24.62 4.09 -14.58
C GLY A 112 23.53 5.01 -14.06
N SER A 113 22.98 4.78 -12.85
CA SER A 113 21.89 5.54 -12.26
C SER A 113 22.23 5.92 -10.81
N VAL A 114 22.38 7.22 -10.55
CA VAL A 114 22.65 7.73 -9.20
C VAL A 114 21.45 7.55 -8.27
N ALA A 115 20.25 7.74 -8.81
CA ALA A 115 19.02 7.56 -8.03
C ALA A 115 18.80 6.07 -7.67
N SER A 116 19.18 5.14 -8.55
CA SER A 116 19.09 3.71 -8.27
C SER A 116 20.09 3.24 -7.21
N GLU A 117 21.30 3.78 -7.21
CA GLU A 117 22.27 3.52 -6.14
C GLU A 117 21.73 4.03 -4.79
N ALA A 118 21.18 5.25 -4.75
CA ALA A 118 20.55 5.81 -3.56
C ALA A 118 19.32 5.01 -3.11
N LEU A 119 18.53 4.47 -4.04
CA LEU A 119 17.41 3.57 -3.74
C LEU A 119 17.90 2.27 -3.09
N LYS A 120 18.95 1.67 -3.63
CA LYS A 120 19.56 0.46 -3.05
C LYS A 120 20.04 0.70 -1.62
N ASP A 121 20.76 1.80 -1.39
CA ASP A 121 21.27 2.19 -0.07
C ASP A 121 20.10 2.40 0.92
N TYR A 122 19.04 3.08 0.47
CA TYR A 122 17.82 3.25 1.27
C TYR A 122 17.21 1.90 1.64
N LEU A 123 17.00 1.00 0.68
CA LEU A 123 16.38 -0.30 0.92
C LEU A 123 17.18 -1.15 1.93
N GLN A 124 18.51 -1.14 1.84
CA GLN A 124 19.39 -1.85 2.77
C GLN A 124 19.31 -1.26 4.18
N ALA A 125 19.44 0.07 4.32
CA ALA A 125 19.37 0.75 5.60
C ALA A 125 17.98 0.61 6.24
N ASN A 126 16.91 0.80 5.44
CA ASN A 126 15.52 0.65 5.89
C ASN A 126 15.25 -0.77 6.40
N SER A 127 15.66 -1.80 5.63
CA SER A 127 15.50 -3.21 6.04
C SER A 127 16.18 -3.51 7.38
N SER A 128 17.39 -2.98 7.60
CA SER A 128 18.11 -3.12 8.87
C SER A 128 17.37 -2.46 10.04
N LYS A 129 16.90 -1.22 9.85
CA LYS A 129 16.16 -0.45 10.89
C LYS A 129 14.82 -1.12 11.22
N VAL A 130 14.07 -1.55 10.22
CA VAL A 130 12.79 -2.25 10.39
C VAL A 130 12.98 -3.58 11.12
N ARG A 131 14.02 -4.33 10.79
CA ARG A 131 14.37 -5.58 11.48
C ARG A 131 14.68 -5.34 12.97
N ASN A 132 15.38 -4.25 13.30
CA ASN A 132 15.63 -3.87 14.69
C ASN A 132 14.33 -3.60 15.45
N ILE A 133 13.40 -2.83 14.88
CA ILE A 133 12.07 -2.56 15.46
C ILE A 133 11.29 -3.86 15.67
N TYR A 134 11.29 -4.75 14.69
CA TYR A 134 10.65 -6.06 14.79
C TYR A 134 11.23 -6.92 15.93
N ASN A 135 12.56 -6.95 16.06
CA ASN A 135 13.23 -7.70 17.13
C ASN A 135 12.90 -7.12 18.51
N LEU A 136 12.84 -5.79 18.66
CA LEU A 136 12.42 -5.12 19.88
C LEU A 136 10.96 -5.44 20.25
N ASN A 137 10.05 -5.45 19.28
CA ASN A 137 8.67 -5.88 19.49
C ASN A 137 8.61 -7.32 20.03
N ARG A 138 9.31 -8.25 19.38
CA ARG A 138 9.36 -9.64 19.83
C ARG A 138 9.96 -9.78 21.23
N ALA A 139 10.97 -8.98 21.58
CA ALA A 139 11.55 -8.98 22.92
C ALA A 139 10.54 -8.48 23.96
N ILE A 140 9.82 -7.40 23.68
CA ILE A 140 8.75 -6.85 24.53
C ILE A 140 7.67 -7.92 24.78
N ASP A 141 7.15 -8.53 23.71
CA ASP A 141 6.11 -9.56 23.80
C ASP A 141 6.55 -10.80 24.58
N SER A 142 7.82 -11.21 24.41
CA SER A 142 8.37 -12.36 25.10
C SER A 142 8.62 -12.08 26.59
N LEU A 143 9.18 -10.91 26.89
CA LEU A 143 9.48 -10.47 28.26
C LEU A 143 8.19 -10.22 29.06
N GLY A 144 7.14 -9.67 28.44
CA GLY A 144 5.85 -9.43 29.09
C GLY A 144 5.17 -10.69 29.64
N LYS A 145 5.62 -11.88 29.22
CA LYS A 145 5.15 -13.18 29.73
C LYS A 145 6.00 -13.72 30.89
N ILE A 146 7.08 -13.05 31.27
CA ILE A 146 8.01 -13.49 32.29
C ILE A 146 7.78 -12.66 33.59
N PRO A 147 7.51 -13.28 34.73
CA PRO A 147 7.37 -12.57 36.00
C PRO A 147 8.62 -11.72 36.33
N ASN A 148 8.40 -10.52 36.88
CA ASN A 148 9.44 -9.57 37.30
C ASN A 148 10.34 -9.04 36.17
N SER A 149 9.83 -9.00 34.92
CA SER A 149 10.57 -8.48 33.76
C SER A 149 10.25 -7.03 33.43
N ASP A 150 9.47 -6.32 34.23
CA ASP A 150 8.93 -4.97 33.94
C ASP A 150 10.02 -3.97 33.54
N SER A 151 11.19 -3.99 34.22
CA SER A 151 12.31 -3.10 33.88
C SER A 151 12.88 -3.38 32.47
N LEU A 152 12.94 -4.65 32.06
CA LEU A 152 13.43 -5.04 30.73
C LEU A 152 12.39 -4.70 29.66
N VAL A 153 11.11 -4.88 29.96
CA VAL A 153 10.01 -4.45 29.06
C VAL A 153 10.08 -2.94 28.86
N ALA A 154 10.19 -2.16 29.94
CA ALA A 154 10.30 -0.71 29.88
C ALA A 154 11.53 -0.25 29.06
N TYR A 155 12.68 -0.89 29.27
CA TYR A 155 13.89 -0.60 28.51
C TYR A 155 13.72 -0.87 27.02
N ASN A 156 13.20 -2.05 26.62
CA ASN A 156 12.99 -2.39 25.21
C ASN A 156 11.93 -1.49 24.57
N THR A 157 10.90 -1.08 25.32
CA THR A 157 9.87 -0.12 24.84
C THR A 157 10.50 1.24 24.55
N MET A 158 11.39 1.74 25.39
CA MET A 158 12.13 2.98 25.16
C MET A 158 13.06 2.88 23.94
N GLU A 159 13.81 1.78 23.82
CA GLU A 159 14.69 1.54 22.66
C GLU A 159 13.88 1.43 21.35
N LYS A 160 12.70 0.80 21.38
CA LYS A 160 11.78 0.78 20.25
C LYS A 160 11.34 2.18 19.85
N ALA A 161 10.92 3.01 20.81
CA ALA A 161 10.51 4.39 20.52
C ALA A 161 11.65 5.21 19.86
N ARG A 162 12.89 5.03 20.33
CA ARG A 162 14.08 5.63 19.68
C ARG A 162 14.27 5.11 18.26
N ALA A 163 14.20 3.79 18.05
CA ALA A 163 14.38 3.18 16.74
C ALA A 163 13.32 3.63 15.74
N VAL A 164 12.06 3.82 16.15
CA VAL A 164 10.96 4.37 15.34
C VAL A 164 11.26 5.83 14.97
N THR A 165 11.67 6.65 15.93
CA THR A 165 12.05 8.05 15.69
C THR A 165 13.23 8.15 14.72
N ASP A 166 14.25 7.32 14.88
CA ASP A 166 15.41 7.25 14.00
C ASP A 166 15.02 6.85 12.57
N LEU A 167 14.09 5.90 12.42
CA LEU A 167 13.59 5.47 11.13
C LEU A 167 12.84 6.61 10.42
N LYS A 168 11.92 7.30 11.12
CA LYS A 168 11.17 8.46 10.56
C LYS A 168 12.12 9.59 10.15
N THR A 169 13.10 9.90 11.00
CA THR A 169 14.11 10.94 10.74
C THR A 169 14.96 10.59 9.51
N TYR A 170 15.44 9.34 9.43
CA TYR A 170 16.18 8.84 8.29
C TYR A 170 15.38 8.93 6.99
N THR A 171 14.13 8.46 7.01
CA THR A 171 13.21 8.52 5.88
C THR A 171 12.97 9.95 5.42
N SER A 172 12.67 10.87 6.35
CA SER A 172 12.47 12.30 6.07
C SER A 172 13.71 12.92 5.41
N LYS A 173 14.90 12.56 5.90
CA LYS A 173 16.15 13.04 5.32
C LYS A 173 16.34 12.55 3.89
N VAL A 174 16.12 11.27 3.60
CA VAL A 174 16.23 10.72 2.24
C VAL A 174 15.27 11.41 1.30
N ILE A 175 14.01 11.65 1.70
CA ILE A 175 13.01 12.37 0.92
C ILE A 175 13.47 13.80 0.61
N THR A 176 13.96 14.52 1.62
CA THR A 176 14.34 15.94 1.49
C THR A 176 15.57 16.11 0.61
N ASP A 177 16.59 15.27 0.81
CA ASP A 177 17.86 15.34 0.11
C ASP A 177 17.81 14.76 -1.30
N SER A 178 16.76 14.00 -1.63
CA SER A 178 16.62 13.33 -2.93
C SER A 178 16.67 14.32 -4.08
N LYS A 179 17.45 13.99 -5.10
CA LYS A 179 17.49 14.67 -6.40
C LYS A 179 16.59 13.97 -7.44
N SER A 180 15.89 12.92 -7.05
CA SER A 180 15.00 12.11 -7.86
C SER A 180 13.59 12.20 -7.28
N PRO A 181 12.58 12.66 -8.05
CA PRO A 181 11.18 12.68 -7.61
C PRO A 181 10.64 11.25 -7.42
N ALA A 182 11.01 10.32 -8.29
CA ALA A 182 10.58 8.93 -8.18
C ALA A 182 11.11 8.27 -6.90
N LEU A 183 12.39 8.48 -6.56
CA LEU A 183 12.97 8.00 -5.30
C LEU A 183 12.27 8.60 -4.08
N ALA A 184 12.07 9.93 -4.06
CA ALA A 184 11.42 10.62 -2.93
C ALA A 184 10.01 10.06 -2.67
N MET A 185 9.22 9.88 -3.74
CA MET A 185 7.86 9.36 -3.64
C MET A 185 7.82 7.87 -3.29
N PHE A 186 8.75 7.06 -3.80
CA PHE A 186 8.90 5.66 -3.41
C PHE A 186 9.21 5.52 -1.91
N VAL A 187 10.14 6.32 -1.40
CA VAL A 187 10.54 6.33 0.01
C VAL A 187 9.36 6.72 0.91
N LEU A 188 8.60 7.77 0.53
CA LEU A 188 7.39 8.17 1.24
C LEU A 188 6.35 7.05 1.27
N GLY A 189 6.04 6.46 0.11
CA GLY A 189 5.06 5.39 -0.01
C GLY A 189 5.45 4.12 0.77
N SER A 190 6.75 3.76 0.72
CA SER A 190 7.28 2.61 1.47
C SER A 190 7.17 2.79 2.98
N TYR A 191 7.42 4.00 3.48
CA TYR A 191 7.27 4.32 4.90
C TYR A 191 5.80 4.28 5.33
N GLN A 192 4.88 4.85 4.53
CA GLN A 192 3.44 4.81 4.81
C GLN A 192 2.91 3.36 4.81
N SER A 193 3.38 2.53 3.89
CA SER A 193 3.03 1.10 3.86
C SER A 193 3.53 0.34 5.08
N LEU A 194 4.73 0.66 5.58
CA LEU A 194 5.26 0.09 6.82
C LEU A 194 4.44 0.53 8.03
N ALA A 195 4.08 1.80 8.10
CA ALA A 195 3.28 2.36 9.20
C ALA A 195 1.84 1.80 9.23
N ALA A 196 1.30 1.43 8.08
CA ALA A 196 0.00 0.75 8.00
C ALA A 196 0.04 -0.68 8.54
N ASP A 197 1.22 -1.28 8.68
CA ASP A 197 1.40 -2.61 9.28
C ASP A 197 1.55 -2.50 10.80
N THR A 198 0.47 -2.76 11.52
CA THR A 198 0.40 -2.63 12.99
C THR A 198 1.42 -3.48 13.76
N ARG A 199 1.98 -4.52 13.11
CA ARG A 199 3.02 -5.37 13.72
C ARG A 199 4.29 -4.62 14.06
N PHE A 200 4.56 -3.50 13.39
CA PHE A 200 5.75 -2.68 13.65
C PHE A 200 5.49 -1.59 14.68
N GLY A 201 4.24 -1.12 14.81
CA GLY A 201 3.87 -0.01 15.70
C GLY A 201 4.69 1.23 15.38
N VAL A 202 4.74 1.58 14.10
CA VAL A 202 5.40 2.76 13.55
C VAL A 202 4.31 3.75 13.16
N ASP A 203 4.42 5.00 13.62
CA ASP A 203 3.51 6.05 13.21
C ASP A 203 3.89 6.56 11.81
N GLY A 204 2.91 6.62 10.90
CA GLY A 204 3.07 7.17 9.56
C GLY A 204 3.31 8.69 9.58
N PHE A 205 3.60 9.24 8.41
CA PHE A 205 3.46 10.67 8.20
C PHE A 205 1.97 11.04 8.22
N THR A 206 1.65 12.15 8.86
CA THR A 206 0.29 12.70 8.84
C THR A 206 -0.08 13.15 7.42
N GLU A 207 -1.36 13.34 7.16
CA GLU A 207 -1.84 13.86 5.87
C GLU A 207 -1.18 15.22 5.54
N GLU A 208 -1.03 16.09 6.53
CA GLU A 208 -0.34 17.37 6.37
C GLU A 208 1.13 17.19 5.99
N GLU A 209 1.86 16.29 6.68
CA GLU A 209 3.25 15.96 6.35
C GLU A 209 3.38 15.39 4.93
N VAL A 210 2.48 14.46 4.53
CA VAL A 210 2.44 13.87 3.17
C VAL A 210 2.18 14.95 2.13
N ASN A 211 1.16 15.78 2.34
CA ASN A 211 0.82 16.87 1.42
C ASN A 211 1.95 17.90 1.28
N ASN A 212 2.65 18.19 2.39
CA ASN A 212 3.82 19.06 2.37
C ASN A 212 4.96 18.44 1.54
N VAL A 213 5.26 17.16 1.73
CA VAL A 213 6.26 16.45 0.91
C VAL A 213 5.92 16.54 -0.56
N ILE A 214 4.68 16.21 -0.96
CA ILE A 214 4.24 16.25 -2.36
C ILE A 214 4.35 17.67 -2.93
N ASN A 215 3.93 18.69 -2.17
CA ASN A 215 4.04 20.09 -2.59
C ASN A 215 5.49 20.51 -2.80
N VAL A 216 6.39 20.19 -1.87
CA VAL A 216 7.82 20.52 -1.95
C VAL A 216 8.47 19.80 -3.14
N GLN A 217 8.20 18.51 -3.32
CA GLN A 217 8.75 17.76 -4.44
C GLN A 217 8.23 18.26 -5.78
N ALA A 218 6.93 18.57 -5.91
CA ALA A 218 6.37 19.14 -7.13
C ALA A 218 6.88 20.55 -7.44
N GLN A 219 7.33 21.34 -6.43
CA GLN A 219 8.01 22.61 -6.65
C GLN A 219 9.46 22.40 -7.09
N LYS A 220 10.13 21.38 -6.56
CA LYS A 220 11.50 21.03 -6.89
C LYS A 220 11.64 20.43 -8.31
N PHE A 221 10.60 19.70 -8.76
CA PHE A 221 10.54 19.02 -10.05
C PHE A 221 9.27 19.39 -10.83
N PRO A 222 9.14 20.65 -11.29
CA PRO A 222 7.91 21.13 -11.91
C PRO A 222 7.58 20.47 -13.26
N GLU A 223 8.57 19.92 -13.95
CA GLU A 223 8.44 19.17 -15.21
C GLU A 223 7.94 17.75 -15.03
N HIS A 224 7.94 17.21 -13.81
CA HIS A 224 7.44 15.85 -13.54
C HIS A 224 5.90 15.87 -13.51
N THR A 225 5.30 15.39 -14.60
CA THR A 225 3.86 15.56 -14.86
C THR A 225 2.97 14.81 -13.88
N SER A 226 3.31 13.56 -13.55
CA SER A 226 2.56 12.75 -12.57
C SER A 226 2.58 13.35 -11.18
N LEU A 227 3.71 13.89 -10.74
CA LEU A 227 3.84 14.55 -9.43
C LEU A 227 3.06 15.87 -9.37
N THR A 228 3.10 16.65 -10.47
CA THR A 228 2.35 17.89 -10.59
C THR A 228 0.83 17.62 -10.64
N ALA A 229 0.41 16.56 -11.34
CA ALA A 229 -0.98 16.11 -11.35
C ALA A 229 -1.44 15.65 -9.96
N LEU A 230 -0.60 14.91 -9.23
CA LEU A 230 -0.89 14.49 -7.85
C LEU A 230 -1.07 15.71 -6.93
N LYS A 231 -0.18 16.69 -6.99
CA LYS A 231 -0.31 17.97 -6.26
C LYS A 231 -1.62 18.67 -6.61
N THR A 232 -1.96 18.79 -7.90
CA THR A 232 -3.20 19.43 -8.36
C THR A 232 -4.43 18.67 -7.84
N LYS A 233 -4.41 17.33 -7.86
CA LYS A 233 -5.49 16.50 -7.33
C LYS A 233 -5.70 16.74 -5.82
N ILE A 234 -4.62 16.83 -5.05
CA ILE A 234 -4.67 17.12 -3.60
C ILE A 234 -5.22 18.53 -3.36
N GLN A 235 -4.80 19.52 -4.15
CA GLN A 235 -5.28 20.91 -4.01
C GLN A 235 -6.71 21.11 -4.52
N ALA A 236 -7.14 20.32 -5.52
CA ALA A 236 -8.49 20.37 -6.09
C ALA A 236 -9.51 19.57 -5.26
N GLN A 237 -9.06 18.68 -4.39
CA GLN A 237 -9.97 18.14 -3.38
C GLN A 237 -10.45 19.35 -2.58
N PRO A 238 -11.79 19.68 -2.62
CA PRO A 238 -12.29 20.70 -1.73
C PRO A 238 -11.73 20.29 -0.37
N LYS A 239 -11.27 21.29 0.42
CA LYS A 239 -11.23 21.13 1.87
C LYS A 239 -12.70 20.89 2.22
N GLN A 240 -13.18 19.66 1.98
CA GLN A 240 -14.22 19.16 2.81
C GLN A 240 -13.63 19.45 4.20
N GLU A 241 -14.30 20.30 4.96
CA GLU A 241 -14.33 20.11 6.38
C GLU A 241 -14.67 18.63 6.52
N GLN A 242 -13.64 17.79 6.37
CA GLN A 242 -13.64 16.49 6.96
C GLN A 242 -13.85 16.87 8.42
N GLN A 243 -15.09 16.79 8.85
CA GLN A 243 -15.34 16.50 10.25
C GLN A 243 -14.38 15.34 10.49
N ALA A 244 -13.22 15.69 11.08
CA ALA A 244 -12.12 14.79 11.32
C ALA A 244 -12.78 13.54 11.89
N ALA A 245 -12.60 12.40 11.21
CA ALA A 245 -13.22 11.18 11.67
C ALA A 245 -12.92 11.13 13.14
N PRO A 246 -13.92 11.06 13.98
CA PRO A 246 -13.74 11.32 15.41
C PRO A 246 -12.59 10.43 15.88
N THR A 247 -11.69 10.98 16.68
CA THR A 247 -10.57 10.21 17.27
C THR A 247 -11.06 8.93 17.96
N SER A 248 -12.36 8.86 18.28
CA SER A 248 -13.09 7.67 18.68
C SER A 248 -14.55 7.76 18.23
N TRP A 249 -15.10 6.64 17.80
CA TRP A 249 -16.52 6.45 17.47
C TRP A 249 -17.39 6.13 18.68
N ILE A 250 -16.78 5.82 19.83
CA ILE A 250 -17.52 5.44 21.06
C ILE A 250 -18.50 6.56 21.43
N ASN A 251 -19.73 6.17 21.72
CA ASN A 251 -20.86 7.02 22.05
C ASN A 251 -21.45 7.88 20.90
N LYS A 252 -21.04 7.69 19.65
CA LYS A 252 -21.60 8.36 18.47
C LYS A 252 -22.58 7.47 17.72
N PRO A 253 -23.53 8.04 16.97
CA PRO A 253 -24.35 7.26 16.06
C PRO A 253 -23.48 6.60 14.99
N ALA A 254 -23.75 5.34 14.67
CA ALA A 254 -23.11 4.65 13.55
C ALA A 254 -23.59 5.29 12.23
N PRO A 255 -22.68 5.77 11.37
CA PRO A 255 -23.04 6.24 10.04
C PRO A 255 -23.74 5.13 9.24
N ASP A 256 -24.92 5.41 8.69
CA ASP A 256 -25.66 4.44 7.89
C ASP A 256 -25.12 4.38 6.47
N PHE A 257 -25.04 3.18 5.91
CA PHE A 257 -24.60 2.96 4.54
C PHE A 257 -25.38 1.79 3.93
N THR A 258 -25.39 1.72 2.60
CA THR A 258 -25.99 0.60 1.85
C THR A 258 -24.98 0.09 0.84
N LEU A 259 -24.65 -1.21 0.92
CA LEU A 259 -23.74 -1.88 0.00
C LEU A 259 -24.37 -3.19 -0.49
N PRO A 260 -24.00 -3.67 -1.70
CA PRO A 260 -24.50 -4.96 -2.21
C PRO A 260 -23.89 -6.15 -1.46
N ASP A 261 -24.69 -7.17 -1.21
CA ASP A 261 -24.22 -8.46 -0.73
C ASP A 261 -23.55 -9.29 -1.85
N VAL A 262 -23.13 -10.51 -1.55
CA VAL A 262 -22.47 -11.42 -2.51
C VAL A 262 -23.35 -11.72 -3.75
N ASN A 263 -24.66 -11.54 -3.65
CA ASN A 263 -25.63 -11.75 -4.73
C ASN A 263 -26.03 -10.44 -5.44
N GLY A 264 -25.45 -9.32 -4.99
CA GLY A 264 -25.77 -7.97 -5.52
C GLY A 264 -27.01 -7.34 -4.91
N LYS A 265 -27.62 -7.93 -3.88
CA LYS A 265 -28.77 -7.37 -3.18
C LYS A 265 -28.30 -6.24 -2.23
N PRO A 266 -28.91 -5.04 -2.26
CA PRO A 266 -28.55 -3.96 -1.35
C PRO A 266 -28.89 -4.32 0.09
N VAL A 267 -27.93 -4.09 1.00
CA VAL A 267 -28.06 -4.28 2.44
C VAL A 267 -27.61 -3.00 3.13
N SER A 268 -28.46 -2.44 4.00
CA SER A 268 -28.16 -1.27 4.80
C SER A 268 -27.83 -1.64 6.24
N LEU A 269 -26.92 -0.91 6.89
CA LEU A 269 -26.65 -1.10 8.32
C LEU A 269 -27.91 -0.88 9.14
N SER A 270 -28.73 0.11 8.78
CA SER A 270 -30.01 0.40 9.45
C SER A 270 -31.01 -0.76 9.40
N SER A 271 -30.88 -1.72 8.49
CA SER A 271 -31.73 -2.93 8.45
C SER A 271 -31.52 -3.87 9.64
N PHE A 272 -30.44 -3.67 10.40
CA PHE A 272 -30.12 -4.45 11.60
C PHE A 272 -30.53 -3.73 12.91
N LYS A 273 -31.23 -2.60 12.85
CA LYS A 273 -31.72 -1.92 14.06
C LYS A 273 -32.46 -2.86 14.98
N GLY A 274 -32.29 -2.68 16.30
CA GLY A 274 -32.84 -3.57 17.31
C GLY A 274 -31.93 -4.71 17.72
N LYS A 275 -30.77 -4.89 17.03
CA LYS A 275 -29.74 -5.89 17.36
C LYS A 275 -28.43 -5.20 17.74
N TYR A 276 -27.60 -5.90 18.49
CA TYR A 276 -26.17 -5.58 18.55
C TYR A 276 -25.52 -6.05 17.23
N VAL A 277 -24.74 -5.16 16.61
CA VAL A 277 -24.12 -5.41 15.31
C VAL A 277 -22.61 -5.13 15.39
N LEU A 278 -21.80 -6.13 15.17
CA LEU A 278 -20.39 -5.92 14.89
C LEU A 278 -20.25 -5.59 13.40
N VAL A 279 -19.96 -4.34 13.08
CA VAL A 279 -19.60 -3.93 11.71
C VAL A 279 -18.11 -4.16 11.57
N ASP A 280 -17.73 -5.17 10.79
CA ASP A 280 -16.35 -5.65 10.66
C ASP A 280 -15.81 -5.36 9.26
N PHE A 281 -14.84 -4.43 9.17
CA PHE A 281 -14.18 -4.03 7.92
C PHE A 281 -12.93 -4.86 7.70
N TRP A 282 -12.94 -5.62 6.62
CA TRP A 282 -11.92 -6.61 6.30
C TRP A 282 -11.67 -6.72 4.80
N ALA A 283 -10.84 -7.66 4.35
CA ALA A 283 -10.71 -8.03 2.93
C ALA A 283 -10.09 -9.43 2.76
N SER A 284 -10.32 -10.06 1.62
CA SER A 284 -9.75 -11.38 1.30
C SER A 284 -8.21 -11.37 1.24
N TRP A 285 -7.63 -10.27 0.81
CA TRP A 285 -6.18 -10.04 0.71
C TRP A 285 -5.53 -9.60 2.02
N CYS A 286 -6.32 -9.27 3.05
CA CYS A 286 -5.83 -8.77 4.33
C CYS A 286 -5.38 -9.93 5.24
N GLY A 287 -4.08 -10.21 5.28
CA GLY A 287 -3.51 -11.27 6.11
C GLY A 287 -3.89 -11.18 7.61
N PRO A 288 -3.72 -10.02 8.27
CA PRO A 288 -4.15 -9.84 9.67
C PRO A 288 -5.65 -10.06 9.90
N CYS A 289 -6.51 -9.65 8.92
CA CYS A 289 -7.96 -9.91 9.02
C CYS A 289 -8.25 -11.41 9.01
N ARG A 290 -7.60 -12.17 8.09
CA ARG A 290 -7.74 -13.62 7.97
C ARG A 290 -7.25 -14.36 9.22
N GLN A 291 -6.24 -13.81 9.92
CA GLN A 291 -5.76 -14.35 11.21
C GLN A 291 -6.76 -14.08 12.36
N GLU A 292 -7.49 -12.96 12.31
CA GLU A 292 -8.50 -12.62 13.32
C GLU A 292 -9.84 -13.32 13.09
N ASN A 293 -10.19 -13.70 11.84
CA ASN A 293 -11.45 -14.32 11.49
C ASN A 293 -11.84 -15.52 12.39
N PRO A 294 -10.93 -16.42 12.80
CA PRO A 294 -11.28 -17.50 13.74
C PRO A 294 -11.85 -17.00 15.07
N ASN A 295 -11.34 -15.89 15.63
CA ASN A 295 -11.84 -15.28 16.86
C ASN A 295 -13.25 -14.70 16.63
N VAL A 296 -13.45 -14.02 15.49
CA VAL A 296 -14.74 -13.45 15.10
C VAL A 296 -15.78 -14.55 14.90
N VAL A 297 -15.41 -15.66 14.26
CA VAL A 297 -16.27 -16.85 14.08
C VAL A 297 -16.65 -17.46 15.44
N SER A 298 -15.68 -17.62 16.34
CA SER A 298 -15.94 -18.12 17.70
C SER A 298 -16.93 -17.23 18.44
N ALA A 299 -16.72 -15.91 18.42
CA ALA A 299 -17.62 -14.94 19.03
C ALA A 299 -19.02 -15.00 18.40
N PHE A 300 -19.14 -15.08 17.07
CA PHE A 300 -20.43 -15.22 16.40
C PHE A 300 -21.16 -16.47 16.83
N GLN A 301 -20.52 -17.63 16.84
CA GLN A 301 -21.15 -18.88 17.26
C GLN A 301 -21.66 -18.83 18.71
N LYS A 302 -20.93 -18.17 19.60
CA LYS A 302 -21.28 -18.04 21.02
C LYS A 302 -22.47 -17.10 21.26
N PHE A 303 -22.59 -16.03 20.46
CA PHE A 303 -23.55 -14.94 20.75
C PHE A 303 -24.67 -14.76 19.71
N LYS A 304 -24.67 -15.45 18.56
CA LYS A 304 -25.66 -15.28 17.47
C LYS A 304 -27.11 -15.42 17.91
N ASP A 305 -27.37 -16.20 18.95
CA ASP A 305 -28.72 -16.45 19.50
C ASP A 305 -29.10 -15.43 20.61
N LYS A 306 -28.23 -14.43 20.89
CA LYS A 306 -28.42 -13.42 21.95
C LYS A 306 -28.61 -12.02 21.40
N ASN A 307 -29.50 -11.87 20.42
CA ASN A 307 -29.78 -10.57 19.76
C ASN A 307 -28.53 -9.90 19.18
N PHE A 308 -27.56 -10.71 18.68
CA PHE A 308 -26.30 -10.27 18.09
C PHE A 308 -26.17 -10.74 16.64
N THR A 309 -25.53 -9.93 15.83
CA THR A 309 -25.12 -10.33 14.48
C THR A 309 -23.84 -9.59 14.06
N ILE A 310 -23.27 -10.00 12.94
CA ILE A 310 -22.13 -9.34 12.30
C ILE A 310 -22.54 -8.87 10.91
N LEU A 311 -22.04 -7.70 10.50
CA LEU A 311 -22.07 -7.21 9.14
C LEU A 311 -20.62 -7.09 8.67
N GLY A 312 -20.16 -8.04 7.84
CA GLY A 312 -18.84 -8.01 7.24
C GLY A 312 -18.83 -7.05 6.05
N VAL A 313 -17.96 -6.07 6.08
CA VAL A 313 -17.79 -5.06 5.03
C VAL A 313 -16.44 -5.24 4.38
N SER A 314 -16.42 -5.75 3.15
CA SER A 314 -15.16 -6.06 2.47
C SER A 314 -14.65 -4.86 1.68
N LEU A 315 -13.35 -4.61 1.80
CA LEU A 315 -12.57 -3.69 0.99
C LEU A 315 -11.78 -4.44 -0.10
N ASP A 316 -12.42 -5.42 -0.74
CA ASP A 316 -11.82 -6.11 -1.87
C ASP A 316 -11.80 -5.22 -3.13
N ARG A 317 -10.91 -5.56 -4.07
CA ARG A 317 -10.63 -4.73 -5.25
C ARG A 317 -11.64 -4.97 -6.37
N PRO A 318 -11.78 -4.03 -7.32
CA PRO A 318 -12.51 -4.26 -8.55
C PRO A 318 -12.04 -5.55 -9.25
N GLY A 319 -12.99 -6.37 -9.71
CA GLY A 319 -12.69 -7.64 -10.39
C GLY A 319 -12.29 -8.80 -9.47
N GLN A 320 -12.22 -8.63 -8.14
CA GLN A 320 -11.81 -9.69 -7.22
C GLN A 320 -12.96 -10.28 -6.39
N LYS A 321 -14.18 -10.23 -6.92
CA LYS A 321 -15.35 -10.79 -6.24
C LYS A 321 -15.19 -12.28 -5.90
N GLU A 322 -14.58 -13.05 -6.79
CA GLU A 322 -14.37 -14.49 -6.58
C GLU A 322 -13.44 -14.76 -5.40
N ASN A 323 -12.36 -13.95 -5.26
CA ASN A 323 -11.43 -14.05 -4.13
C ASN A 323 -12.15 -13.72 -2.81
N TRP A 324 -12.99 -12.69 -2.80
CA TRP A 324 -13.80 -12.34 -1.65
C TRP A 324 -14.75 -13.46 -1.24
N VAL A 325 -15.53 -14.00 -2.19
CA VAL A 325 -16.47 -15.12 -1.93
C VAL A 325 -15.71 -16.36 -1.48
N LYS A 326 -14.56 -16.65 -2.09
CA LYS A 326 -13.72 -17.76 -1.66
C LYS A 326 -13.24 -17.59 -0.22
N ALA A 327 -12.79 -16.39 0.15
CA ALA A 327 -12.33 -16.09 1.51
C ALA A 327 -13.44 -16.22 2.56
N ILE A 328 -14.67 -15.78 2.24
CA ILE A 328 -15.87 -16.00 3.09
C ILE A 328 -16.06 -17.48 3.39
N ASN A 329 -15.96 -18.32 2.38
CA ASN A 329 -16.15 -19.77 2.52
C ASN A 329 -14.97 -20.43 3.27
N ASP A 330 -13.74 -20.10 2.91
CA ASP A 330 -12.54 -20.66 3.54
C ASP A 330 -12.51 -20.38 5.05
N ASP A 331 -12.93 -19.19 5.47
CA ASP A 331 -12.90 -18.74 6.86
C ASP A 331 -14.24 -18.99 7.60
N ASN A 332 -15.24 -19.58 6.94
CA ASN A 332 -16.57 -19.89 7.51
C ASN A 332 -17.29 -18.64 8.06
N LEU A 333 -17.28 -17.52 7.34
CA LEU A 333 -17.91 -16.27 7.74
C LEU A 333 -19.43 -16.31 7.47
N ALA A 334 -20.19 -16.93 8.37
CA ALA A 334 -21.59 -17.32 8.19
C ALA A 334 -22.61 -16.18 8.39
N TRP A 335 -22.20 -14.92 8.40
CA TRP A 335 -23.02 -13.72 8.54
C TRP A 335 -23.07 -12.92 7.25
N THR A 336 -23.91 -11.88 7.23
CA THR A 336 -24.08 -11.02 6.05
C THR A 336 -22.77 -10.35 5.67
N GLN A 337 -22.42 -10.48 4.39
CA GLN A 337 -21.21 -9.92 3.81
C GLN A 337 -21.60 -8.94 2.70
N VAL A 338 -21.03 -7.74 2.71
CA VAL A 338 -21.27 -6.69 1.71
C VAL A 338 -19.98 -6.10 1.20
N SER A 339 -19.98 -5.64 -0.06
CA SER A 339 -18.85 -4.93 -0.66
C SER A 339 -19.28 -4.19 -1.93
N ASP A 340 -18.75 -2.99 -2.16
CA ASP A 340 -18.83 -2.30 -3.45
C ASP A 340 -17.63 -2.61 -4.37
N LEU A 341 -16.69 -3.41 -3.87
CA LEU A 341 -15.45 -3.78 -4.56
C LEU A 341 -14.63 -2.57 -5.03
N LYS A 342 -14.64 -1.49 -4.25
CA LYS A 342 -13.92 -0.26 -4.57
C LYS A 342 -12.63 -0.07 -3.78
N PHE A 343 -12.19 -1.09 -3.04
CA PHE A 343 -10.96 -1.02 -2.27
C PHE A 343 -11.00 0.17 -1.28
N TRP A 344 -9.93 0.97 -1.21
CA TRP A 344 -9.88 2.16 -0.35
C TRP A 344 -10.74 3.34 -0.86
N GLU A 345 -11.29 3.24 -2.08
CA GLU A 345 -12.24 4.22 -2.64
C GLU A 345 -13.69 3.95 -2.24
N SER A 346 -13.94 2.89 -1.46
CA SER A 346 -15.26 2.60 -0.92
C SER A 346 -15.74 3.75 -0.04
N MET A 347 -17.02 4.12 -0.18
CA MET A 347 -17.61 5.22 0.59
C MET A 347 -17.49 5.02 2.11
N VAL A 348 -17.51 3.78 2.58
CA VAL A 348 -17.43 3.46 4.01
C VAL A 348 -16.05 3.80 4.61
N VAL A 349 -14.99 3.81 3.81
CA VAL A 349 -13.64 4.17 4.26
C VAL A 349 -13.62 5.61 4.75
N ASN A 350 -14.09 6.54 3.94
CA ASN A 350 -14.17 7.96 4.33
C ASN A 350 -15.21 8.19 5.44
N MET A 351 -16.36 7.48 5.34
CA MET A 351 -17.48 7.65 6.27
C MET A 351 -17.10 7.25 7.70
N TYR A 352 -16.32 6.17 7.88
CA TYR A 352 -15.87 5.70 9.18
C TYR A 352 -14.44 6.12 9.52
N GLY A 353 -13.75 6.84 8.62
CA GLY A 353 -12.35 7.26 8.80
C GLY A 353 -11.41 6.08 8.97
N ILE A 354 -11.56 5.07 8.10
CA ILE A 354 -10.78 3.84 8.19
C ILE A 354 -9.40 4.09 7.59
N ASP A 355 -8.39 4.03 8.43
CA ASP A 355 -6.97 4.20 8.08
C ASP A 355 -6.25 2.86 7.85
N GLY A 356 -6.88 1.74 8.26
CA GLY A 356 -6.34 0.40 8.11
C GLY A 356 -7.35 -0.68 8.49
N ILE A 357 -7.16 -1.89 7.95
CA ILE A 357 -7.94 -3.08 8.31
C ILE A 357 -7.02 -4.17 8.87
N PRO A 358 -7.54 -5.00 9.82
CA PRO A 358 -8.93 -5.08 10.28
C PRO A 358 -9.34 -3.87 11.12
N PHE A 359 -10.57 -3.40 10.94
CA PHE A 359 -11.20 -2.38 11.78
C PHE A 359 -12.64 -2.83 12.08
N ASN A 360 -13.16 -2.57 13.27
CA ASN A 360 -14.56 -2.83 13.55
C ASN A 360 -15.12 -1.86 14.57
N VAL A 361 -16.45 -1.74 14.56
CA VAL A 361 -17.24 -1.05 15.56
C VAL A 361 -18.38 -1.94 16.03
N LEU A 362 -18.67 -1.94 17.33
CA LEU A 362 -19.83 -2.60 17.91
C LEU A 362 -20.95 -1.60 18.11
N VAL A 363 -22.06 -1.81 17.42
CA VAL A 363 -23.25 -0.96 17.41
C VAL A 363 -24.31 -1.58 18.30
N ASP A 364 -24.94 -0.79 19.17
CA ASP A 364 -26.04 -1.20 20.03
C ASP A 364 -27.40 -1.22 19.29
N PRO A 365 -28.47 -1.77 19.87
CA PRO A 365 -29.80 -1.80 19.24
C PRO A 365 -30.38 -0.44 18.86
N ALA A 366 -29.92 0.66 19.48
CA ALA A 366 -30.34 2.02 19.18
C ALA A 366 -29.56 2.62 17.99
N GLY A 367 -28.51 1.96 17.51
CA GLY A 367 -27.66 2.43 16.42
C GLY A 367 -26.46 3.25 16.90
N LYS A 368 -26.10 3.17 18.18
CA LYS A 368 -24.98 3.88 18.79
C LYS A 368 -23.76 2.96 18.87
N ILE A 369 -22.59 3.45 18.55
CA ILE A 369 -21.33 2.71 18.69
C ILE A 369 -20.90 2.69 20.16
N ILE A 370 -20.70 1.50 20.71
CA ILE A 370 -20.37 1.26 22.12
C ILE A 370 -18.95 0.69 22.33
N ALA A 371 -18.31 0.26 21.26
CA ALA A 371 -16.90 -0.14 21.26
C ALA A 371 -16.34 -0.11 19.83
N GLU A 372 -15.03 -0.06 19.69
CA GLU A 372 -14.31 -0.09 18.42
C GLU A 372 -13.00 -0.86 18.55
N ARG A 373 -12.44 -1.32 17.40
CA ARG A 373 -11.14 -1.99 17.30
C ARG A 373 -11.01 -3.24 18.20
N LEU A 374 -12.12 -3.96 18.41
CA LEU A 374 -12.17 -5.18 19.22
C LEU A 374 -11.42 -6.32 18.55
N ARG A 375 -10.60 -7.08 19.32
CA ARG A 375 -9.79 -8.21 18.83
C ARG A 375 -9.70 -9.31 19.88
N GLY A 376 -9.58 -10.56 19.42
CA GLY A 376 -9.31 -11.70 20.29
C GLY A 376 -10.22 -11.76 21.51
N GLU A 377 -9.61 -11.84 22.71
CA GLU A 377 -10.34 -11.91 23.98
C GLU A 377 -11.14 -10.63 24.29
N ASP A 378 -10.71 -9.46 23.84
CA ASP A 378 -11.43 -8.20 24.08
C ASP A 378 -12.80 -8.18 23.37
N LEU A 379 -12.89 -8.79 22.17
CA LEU A 379 -14.16 -8.95 21.46
C LEU A 379 -15.13 -9.81 22.28
N GLU A 380 -14.69 -10.96 22.73
CA GLU A 380 -15.53 -11.89 23.51
C GLU A 380 -15.92 -11.29 24.85
N LYS A 381 -14.99 -10.64 25.54
CA LYS A 381 -15.26 -9.94 26.80
C LYS A 381 -16.31 -8.85 26.63
N LYS A 382 -16.16 -7.99 25.61
CA LYS A 382 -17.11 -6.90 25.36
C LYS A 382 -18.51 -7.41 25.02
N LEU A 383 -18.60 -8.45 24.19
CA LEU A 383 -19.89 -9.09 23.87
C LEU A 383 -20.52 -9.74 25.12
N SER A 384 -19.72 -10.35 25.99
CA SER A 384 -20.22 -10.89 27.27
C SER A 384 -20.77 -9.82 28.19
N GLU A 385 -20.14 -8.64 28.26
CA GLU A 385 -20.60 -7.50 29.06
C GLU A 385 -21.98 -6.96 28.61
N VAL A 386 -22.30 -6.99 27.32
CA VAL A 386 -23.51 -6.35 26.78
C VAL A 386 -24.62 -7.32 26.43
N LEU A 387 -24.32 -8.64 26.33
CA LEU A 387 -25.27 -9.69 25.90
C LEU A 387 -25.59 -10.73 26.99
N LEU A 388 -24.84 -10.76 28.09
CA LEU A 388 -25.10 -11.63 29.25
C LEU A 388 -25.64 -10.85 30.42
#